data_f730a39c399cef196df42c7a2ad701bc
#
_entry.id   f730a39c399cef196df42c7a2ad701bc
#
_cell.length_a   1.000
_cell.length_b   1.000
_cell.length_c   1.000
_cell.angle_alpha   90.00
_cell.angle_beta   90.00
_cell.angle_gamma   90.00
#
_symmetry.space_group_name_H-M   'P 1'
#
loop_
_entity.id
_entity.type
_entity.pdbx_description
1 polymer ?
#
loop_
_entity_poly.entity_id
_entity_poly.type
_entity_poly.pdbx_seq_one_letter_code
_entity_poly.pdbx_strand_id
1 'polypeptide(L)'
;IFDGIQRPLTVIAEKYGMHITRGVEVPSLLPMYPYAVLASSFSKNLCLAGERVGFIALSPLFAERAELMGGLTLANRILGFVNPPVVGQHIMAGALGSQVDVNIYARRREMMGNVLSDAGYEFQMPKGAFYFFPKAPGGDDVAFVNKLLDERILAVPGSGFGGPGHFRLAFCVEDEVIARSAEGFKRARG
;
A
#
# COMPACT_ATOMS: atom_id res chain seq x y z
N ILE A 1 -21.02 6.85 23.22
CA ILE A 1 -19.94 6.56 24.19
C ILE A 1 -18.74 7.50 24.02
N PHE A 2 -18.67 8.29 22.95
CA PHE A 2 -17.57 9.24 22.69
C PHE A 2 -18.04 10.70 22.63
N ASP A 3 -19.00 11.10 23.43
CA ASP A 3 -19.54 12.47 23.48
C ASP A 3 -18.50 13.56 23.86
N GLY A 4 -17.30 13.18 24.27
CA GLY A 4 -16.23 14.09 24.65
C GLY A 4 -15.23 14.43 23.55
N ILE A 5 -15.17 13.69 22.42
CA ILE A 5 -14.18 13.93 21.36
C ILE A 5 -14.84 14.78 20.26
N GLN A 6 -14.90 16.08 20.50
CA GLN A 6 -15.44 17.03 19.52
C GLN A 6 -14.47 17.39 18.36
N ARG A 7 -13.32 16.72 18.24
CA ARG A 7 -12.32 17.03 17.22
C ARG A 7 -12.13 15.88 16.24
N PRO A 8 -11.99 16.14 14.94
CA PRO A 8 -11.84 15.08 13.97
C PRO A 8 -10.57 14.29 14.23
N LEU A 9 -10.72 12.97 14.44
CA LEU A 9 -9.62 12.02 14.46
C LEU A 9 -9.10 11.87 13.04
N THR A 10 -7.87 12.23 12.79
CA THR A 10 -7.22 11.94 11.52
C THR A 10 -6.58 10.56 11.61
N VAL A 11 -7.19 9.58 10.97
CA VAL A 11 -6.60 8.25 10.80
C VAL A 11 -5.67 8.31 9.61
N ILE A 12 -4.38 8.15 9.88
CA ILE A 12 -3.37 8.07 8.84
C ILE A 12 -2.95 6.61 8.74
N ALA A 13 -3.35 5.97 7.68
CA ALA A 13 -2.78 4.68 7.32
C ALA A 13 -1.37 4.92 6.77
N GLU A 14 -0.36 4.79 7.61
CA GLU A 14 1.01 4.63 7.12
C GLU A 14 1.10 3.28 6.41
N LYS A 15 0.85 3.32 5.14
CA LYS A 15 0.80 2.11 4.34
C LYS A 15 2.21 1.58 4.02
N TYR A 16 3.29 2.34 4.23
CA TYR A 16 4.51 2.12 3.45
C TYR A 16 5.78 2.43 4.23
N GLY A 17 6.30 1.45 4.93
CA GLY A 17 7.73 1.43 5.29
C GLY A 17 8.66 1.14 4.10
N MET A 18 8.13 1.00 2.88
CA MET A 18 8.93 0.79 1.68
C MET A 18 9.14 2.10 0.93
N HIS A 19 10.27 2.73 1.18
CA HIS A 19 10.80 3.80 0.33
C HIS A 19 11.59 3.17 -0.81
N ILE A 20 11.05 3.21 -2.03
CA ILE A 20 11.73 2.68 -3.23
C ILE A 20 12.83 3.62 -3.69
N THR A 21 12.81 4.88 -3.27
CA THR A 21 13.85 5.86 -3.57
C THR A 21 14.77 6.05 -2.37
N ARG A 22 16.08 5.80 -2.54
CA ARG A 22 17.10 6.14 -1.56
C ARG A 22 16.97 7.63 -1.18
N GLY A 23 16.98 7.92 0.11
CA GLY A 23 17.04 9.30 0.63
C GLY A 23 15.69 10.01 0.77
N VAL A 24 14.55 9.34 0.54
CA VAL A 24 13.25 9.89 0.89
C VAL A 24 12.85 9.40 2.26
N GLU A 25 12.89 10.28 3.24
CA GLU A 25 12.37 10.02 4.58
C GLU A 25 10.94 10.57 4.67
N VAL A 26 10.00 9.74 5.08
CA VAL A 26 8.64 10.18 5.38
C VAL A 26 8.53 10.36 6.89
N PRO A 27 8.40 11.60 7.37
CA PRO A 27 8.32 11.85 8.80
C PRO A 27 7.02 11.26 9.37
N SER A 28 7.12 10.70 10.58
CA SER A 28 5.93 10.27 11.31
C SER A 28 5.10 11.48 11.74
N LEU A 29 3.79 11.41 11.54
CA LEU A 29 2.87 12.44 12.02
C LEU A 29 2.50 12.29 13.49
N LEU A 30 2.82 11.16 14.12
CA LEU A 30 2.50 10.91 15.53
C LEU A 30 3.06 11.98 16.49
N PRO A 31 4.34 12.43 16.36
CA PRO A 31 4.86 13.48 17.22
C PRO A 31 4.45 14.90 16.82
N MET A 32 3.87 15.07 15.63
CA MET A 32 3.56 16.38 15.04
C MET A 32 2.10 16.80 15.22
N TYR A 33 1.20 15.83 15.36
CA TYR A 33 -0.23 16.10 15.42
C TYR A 33 -0.90 15.36 16.59
N PRO A 34 -1.51 16.07 17.55
CA PRO A 34 -2.04 15.46 18.77
C PRO A 34 -3.18 14.46 18.53
N TYR A 35 -3.92 14.60 17.43
CA TYR A 35 -5.03 13.70 17.10
C TYR A 35 -4.66 12.64 16.05
N ALA A 36 -3.37 12.38 15.84
CA ALA A 36 -2.91 11.36 14.90
C ALA A 36 -3.10 9.95 15.48
N VAL A 37 -3.68 9.09 14.66
CA VAL A 37 -3.76 7.64 14.86
C VAL A 37 -3.10 6.96 13.68
N LEU A 38 -2.06 6.19 13.93
CA LEU A 38 -1.36 5.39 12.94
C LEU A 38 -1.91 3.97 12.96
N ALA A 39 -2.42 3.49 11.83
CA ALA A 39 -2.70 2.08 11.59
C ALA A 39 -1.72 1.55 10.54
N SER A 40 -0.90 0.58 10.91
CA SER A 40 0.12 0.02 10.05
C SER A 40 0.20 -1.50 10.15
N SER A 41 0.93 -2.13 9.23
CA SER A 41 1.12 -3.57 9.22
C SER A 41 2.51 -3.93 8.71
N PHE A 42 2.94 -5.14 9.03
CA PHE A 42 4.22 -5.69 8.57
C PHE A 42 4.11 -6.41 7.21
N SER A 43 2.94 -6.33 6.59
CA SER A 43 2.64 -7.00 5.32
C SER A 43 3.55 -6.60 4.18
N LYS A 44 4.04 -5.34 4.16
CA LYS A 44 4.78 -4.78 3.03
C LYS A 44 6.26 -4.59 3.32
N ASN A 45 6.58 -3.91 4.43
CA ASN A 45 7.96 -3.61 4.82
C ASN A 45 8.80 -4.85 5.16
N LEU A 46 8.16 -5.95 5.59
CA LEU A 46 8.82 -7.22 5.91
C LEU A 46 8.34 -8.39 5.02
N CYS A 47 7.52 -8.16 4.00
CA CYS A 47 6.91 -9.21 3.16
C CYS A 47 6.10 -10.25 3.96
N LEU A 48 5.54 -9.88 5.11
CA LEU A 48 4.81 -10.77 6.01
C LEU A 48 3.28 -10.62 5.88
N ALA A 49 2.78 -10.48 4.65
CA ALA A 49 1.36 -10.29 4.41
C ALA A 49 0.50 -11.47 4.86
N GLY A 50 1.03 -12.69 4.77
CA GLY A 50 0.37 -13.93 5.20
C GLY A 50 0.20 -14.04 6.71
N GLU A 51 1.09 -13.43 7.48
CA GLU A 51 1.13 -13.53 8.94
C GLU A 51 0.04 -12.70 9.65
N ARG A 52 -0.65 -11.81 8.92
CA ARG A 52 -1.79 -11.02 9.41
C ARG A 52 -1.49 -10.22 10.67
N VAL A 53 -0.28 -9.67 10.79
CA VAL A 53 0.14 -8.85 11.93
C VAL A 53 0.23 -7.38 11.53
N GLY A 54 -0.40 -6.53 12.35
CA GLY A 54 -0.34 -5.08 12.25
C GLY A 54 -0.46 -4.45 13.63
N PHE A 55 -0.49 -3.14 13.68
CA PHE A 55 -0.59 -2.40 14.93
C PHE A 55 -1.30 -1.07 14.74
N ILE A 56 -1.83 -0.56 15.84
CA ILE A 56 -2.33 0.82 15.95
C ILE A 56 -1.46 1.55 16.96
N ALA A 57 -1.04 2.75 16.62
CA ALA A 57 -0.31 3.64 17.51
C ALA A 57 -1.02 5.00 17.61
N LEU A 58 -1.05 5.57 18.78
CA LEU A 58 -1.63 6.88 19.05
C LEU A 58 -0.53 7.91 19.24
N SER A 59 -0.81 9.15 18.84
CA SER A 59 0.09 10.26 19.13
C SER A 59 0.40 10.34 20.63
N PRO A 60 1.67 10.52 21.02
CA PRO A 60 2.02 10.76 22.43
C PRO A 60 1.41 12.07 22.97
N LEU A 61 1.00 12.96 22.09
CA LEU A 61 0.36 14.25 22.43
C LEU A 61 -1.16 14.12 22.66
N PHE A 62 -1.76 12.95 22.41
CA PHE A 62 -3.18 12.74 22.60
C PHE A 62 -3.50 12.63 24.10
N ALA A 63 -4.28 13.59 24.62
CA ALA A 63 -4.56 13.67 26.07
C ALA A 63 -5.33 12.45 26.60
N GLU A 64 -6.39 12.03 25.89
CA GLU A 64 -7.29 10.94 26.28
C GLU A 64 -6.86 9.58 25.66
N ARG A 65 -5.55 9.39 25.41
CA ARG A 65 -5.04 8.19 24.73
C ARG A 65 -5.39 6.86 25.40
N ALA A 66 -5.49 6.83 26.73
CA ALA A 66 -5.83 5.62 27.46
C ALA A 66 -7.28 5.20 27.19
N GLU A 67 -8.20 6.16 27.19
CA GLU A 67 -9.61 5.93 26.89
C GLU A 67 -9.80 5.49 25.43
N LEU A 68 -9.15 6.20 24.48
CA LEU A 68 -9.20 5.83 23.06
C LEU A 68 -8.60 4.44 22.82
N MET A 69 -7.48 4.09 23.46
CA MET A 69 -6.88 2.77 23.36
C MET A 69 -7.81 1.68 23.90
N GLY A 70 -8.50 1.94 25.01
CA GLY A 70 -9.54 1.05 25.54
C GLY A 70 -10.67 0.83 24.53
N GLY A 71 -11.16 1.90 23.93
CA GLY A 71 -12.19 1.84 22.87
C GLY A 71 -11.74 1.05 21.64
N LEU A 72 -10.52 1.27 21.17
CA LEU A 72 -9.93 0.53 20.03
C LEU A 72 -9.78 -0.97 20.35
N THR A 73 -9.35 -1.30 21.56
CA THR A 73 -9.23 -2.69 22.03
C THR A 73 -10.62 -3.36 22.06
N LEU A 74 -11.62 -2.66 22.56
CA LEU A 74 -13.00 -3.16 22.58
C LEU A 74 -13.54 -3.35 21.15
N ALA A 75 -13.32 -2.37 20.27
CA ALA A 75 -13.73 -2.46 18.87
C ALA A 75 -13.08 -3.67 18.15
N ASN A 76 -11.78 -3.90 18.34
CA ASN A 76 -11.12 -5.09 17.80
C ASN A 76 -11.76 -6.39 18.29
N ARG A 77 -12.14 -6.47 19.55
CA ARG A 77 -12.81 -7.66 20.11
C ARG A 77 -14.20 -7.87 19.52
N ILE A 78 -15.00 -6.81 19.42
CA ILE A 78 -16.36 -6.87 18.86
C ILE A 78 -16.32 -7.27 17.37
N LEU A 79 -15.33 -6.78 16.62
CA LEU A 79 -15.14 -7.10 15.20
C LEU A 79 -14.50 -8.47 14.95
N GLY A 80 -14.10 -9.20 15.99
CA GLY A 80 -13.53 -10.53 15.89
C GLY A 80 -12.00 -10.57 15.62
N PHE A 81 -11.32 -9.42 15.64
CA PHE A 81 -9.85 -9.33 15.43
C PHE A 81 -9.06 -9.40 16.75
N VAL A 82 -9.48 -10.18 17.68
CA VAL A 82 -9.05 -10.16 19.10
C VAL A 82 -7.54 -10.11 19.29
N ASN A 83 -6.81 -11.04 18.65
CA ASN A 83 -5.35 -11.08 18.69
C ASN A 83 -4.80 -11.51 17.31
N PRO A 84 -3.61 -11.02 16.92
CA PRO A 84 -2.94 -11.57 15.75
C PRO A 84 -2.46 -13.01 16.01
N PRO A 85 -2.21 -13.83 14.97
CA PRO A 85 -1.72 -15.20 15.12
C PRO A 85 -0.42 -15.24 15.95
N VAL A 86 -0.33 -16.17 16.90
CA VAL A 86 0.84 -16.29 17.79
C VAL A 86 2.13 -16.55 17.02
N VAL A 87 2.08 -17.40 15.99
CA VAL A 87 3.23 -17.66 15.11
C VAL A 87 3.69 -16.37 14.44
N GLY A 88 2.75 -15.58 13.88
CA GLY A 88 3.04 -14.30 13.28
C GLY A 88 3.69 -13.30 14.26
N GLN A 89 3.27 -13.29 15.52
CA GLN A 89 3.89 -12.45 16.56
C GLN A 89 5.33 -12.87 16.84
N HIS A 90 5.64 -14.16 16.90
CA HIS A 90 7.01 -14.67 17.08
C HIS A 90 7.90 -14.36 15.87
N ILE A 91 7.40 -14.55 14.66
CA ILE A 91 8.11 -14.18 13.42
C ILE A 91 8.43 -12.68 13.46
N MET A 92 7.45 -11.86 13.82
CA MET A 92 7.63 -10.42 13.95
C MET A 92 8.69 -10.04 14.95
N ALA A 93 8.69 -10.65 16.13
CA ALA A 93 9.67 -10.36 17.17
C ALA A 93 11.11 -10.63 16.68
N GLY A 94 11.30 -11.71 15.91
CA GLY A 94 12.60 -12.03 15.29
C GLY A 94 12.98 -11.15 14.10
N ALA A 95 11.99 -10.55 13.41
CA ALA A 95 12.21 -9.74 12.23
C ALA A 95 12.29 -8.23 12.53
N LEU A 96 12.12 -7.82 13.79
CA LEU A 96 12.22 -6.41 14.15
C LEU A 96 13.61 -5.86 13.81
N GLY A 97 13.66 -4.72 13.13
CA GLY A 97 14.90 -4.11 12.64
C GLY A 97 15.35 -4.61 11.27
N SER A 98 14.73 -5.65 10.73
CA SER A 98 14.94 -6.08 9.34
C SER A 98 14.12 -5.23 8.37
N GLN A 99 14.50 -5.28 7.11
CA GLN A 99 13.75 -4.63 6.02
C GLN A 99 13.97 -5.39 4.70
N VAL A 100 13.03 -5.25 3.79
CA VAL A 100 13.18 -5.78 2.42
C VAL A 100 14.29 -5.04 1.67
N ASP A 101 14.93 -5.70 0.71
CA ASP A 101 15.89 -5.02 -0.18
C ASP A 101 15.14 -4.09 -1.16
N VAL A 102 15.13 -2.81 -0.83
CA VAL A 102 14.47 -1.78 -1.63
C VAL A 102 15.10 -1.60 -3.02
N ASN A 103 16.35 -2.05 -3.26
CA ASN A 103 16.99 -1.93 -4.57
C ASN A 103 16.32 -2.87 -5.59
N ILE A 104 15.82 -4.03 -5.17
CA ILE A 104 15.05 -4.94 -6.02
C ILE A 104 13.81 -4.20 -6.55
N TYR A 105 13.07 -3.54 -5.67
CA TYR A 105 11.87 -2.80 -6.06
C TYR A 105 12.18 -1.55 -6.89
N ALA A 106 13.28 -0.85 -6.60
CA ALA A 106 13.72 0.28 -7.41
C ALA A 106 14.01 -0.15 -8.85
N ARG A 107 14.73 -1.26 -9.05
CA ARG A 107 14.99 -1.82 -10.38
C ARG A 107 13.68 -2.22 -11.08
N ARG A 108 12.80 -2.95 -10.42
CA ARG A 108 11.50 -3.38 -10.97
C ARG A 108 10.60 -2.19 -11.33
N ARG A 109 10.66 -1.12 -10.54
CA ARG A 109 9.97 0.14 -10.85
C ARG A 109 10.45 0.74 -12.16
N GLU A 110 11.76 0.86 -12.35
CA GLU A 110 12.34 1.38 -13.60
C GLU A 110 11.99 0.48 -14.79
N MET A 111 12.09 -0.84 -14.65
CA MET A 111 11.72 -1.79 -15.69
C MET A 111 10.23 -1.64 -16.09
N MET A 112 9.32 -1.60 -15.12
CA MET A 112 7.89 -1.42 -15.41
C MET A 112 7.60 -0.04 -15.99
N GLY A 113 8.26 1.01 -15.50
CA GLY A 113 8.16 2.36 -16.05
C GLY A 113 8.55 2.41 -17.52
N ASN A 114 9.64 1.75 -17.90
CA ASN A 114 10.08 1.65 -19.29
C ASN A 114 9.06 0.89 -20.15
N VAL A 115 8.56 -0.26 -19.67
CA VAL A 115 7.50 -1.04 -20.35
C VAL A 115 6.27 -0.18 -20.63
N LEU A 116 5.79 0.56 -19.64
CA LEU A 116 4.61 1.41 -19.80
C LEU A 116 4.89 2.61 -20.72
N SER A 117 6.08 3.23 -20.64
CA SER A 117 6.48 4.35 -21.50
C SER A 117 6.59 3.91 -22.95
N ASP A 118 7.25 2.77 -23.22
CA ASP A 118 7.45 2.22 -24.56
C ASP A 118 6.11 1.80 -25.20
N ALA A 119 5.16 1.39 -24.39
CA ALA A 119 3.79 1.12 -24.80
C ALA A 119 2.93 2.40 -24.88
N GLY A 120 3.47 3.57 -24.50
CA GLY A 120 2.83 4.89 -24.64
C GLY A 120 1.76 5.19 -23.60
N TYR A 121 1.79 4.57 -22.43
CA TYR A 121 0.89 4.90 -21.32
C TYR A 121 1.26 6.21 -20.64
N GLU A 122 0.25 6.96 -20.20
CA GLU A 122 0.42 8.15 -19.40
C GLU A 122 0.36 7.78 -17.91
N PHE A 123 1.43 8.08 -17.17
CA PHE A 123 1.53 7.81 -15.73
C PHE A 123 2.52 8.73 -15.04
N GLN A 124 2.47 8.78 -13.73
CA GLN A 124 3.52 9.38 -12.89
C GLN A 124 4.40 8.27 -12.32
N MET A 125 5.73 8.45 -12.41
CA MET A 125 6.67 7.52 -11.78
C MET A 125 6.45 7.50 -10.27
N PRO A 126 6.10 6.35 -9.67
CA PRO A 126 5.84 6.30 -8.23
C PRO A 126 7.13 6.54 -7.43
N LYS A 127 7.04 7.40 -6.41
CA LYS A 127 8.15 7.69 -5.51
C LYS A 127 8.24 6.73 -4.33
N GLY A 128 7.19 5.93 -4.12
CA GLY A 128 7.10 4.97 -3.03
C GLY A 128 6.12 3.84 -3.33
N ALA A 129 6.00 2.87 -2.44
CA ALA A 129 5.22 1.65 -2.60
C ALA A 129 5.67 0.81 -3.82
N PHE A 130 4.82 -0.05 -4.34
CA PHE A 130 5.11 -0.92 -5.50
C PHE A 130 3.94 -0.94 -6.49
N TYR A 131 3.28 0.21 -6.66
CA TYR A 131 2.15 0.35 -7.58
C TYR A 131 2.38 1.48 -8.56
N PHE A 132 2.03 1.24 -9.83
CA PHE A 132 1.71 2.25 -10.82
C PHE A 132 0.21 2.52 -10.86
N PHE A 133 -0.15 3.73 -11.29
CA PHE A 133 -1.54 4.13 -11.46
C PHE A 133 -1.70 4.89 -12.79
N PRO A 134 -1.51 4.19 -13.95
CA PRO A 134 -1.60 4.79 -15.27
C PRO A 134 -3.03 5.13 -15.64
N LYS A 135 -3.20 6.07 -16.58
CA LYS A 135 -4.47 6.31 -17.24
C LYS A 135 -4.87 5.13 -18.11
N ALA A 136 -6.13 4.74 -18.03
CA ALA A 136 -6.72 3.76 -18.93
C ALA A 136 -6.99 4.41 -20.30
N PRO A 137 -6.45 3.86 -21.39
CA PRO A 137 -6.81 4.32 -22.73
C PRO A 137 -8.33 4.28 -22.94
N GLY A 138 -8.88 5.39 -23.45
CA GLY A 138 -10.33 5.53 -23.64
C GLY A 138 -11.12 5.91 -22.40
N GLY A 139 -10.50 5.96 -21.21
CA GLY A 139 -11.10 6.44 -19.97
C GLY A 139 -12.02 5.45 -19.24
N ASP A 140 -12.35 4.30 -19.83
CA ASP A 140 -13.09 3.22 -19.16
C ASP A 140 -12.10 2.22 -18.54
N ASP A 141 -11.85 2.40 -17.26
CA ASP A 141 -10.87 1.60 -16.51
C ASP A 141 -11.31 0.13 -16.35
N VAL A 142 -12.61 -0.14 -16.24
CA VAL A 142 -13.12 -1.51 -16.12
C VAL A 142 -12.99 -2.27 -17.45
N ALA A 143 -13.44 -1.67 -18.55
CA ALA A 143 -13.27 -2.27 -19.87
C ALA A 143 -11.80 -2.46 -20.23
N PHE A 144 -10.94 -1.50 -19.86
CA PHE A 144 -9.51 -1.59 -20.14
C PHE A 144 -8.82 -2.70 -19.34
N VAL A 145 -9.14 -2.85 -18.06
CA VAL A 145 -8.60 -3.96 -17.25
C VAL A 145 -9.00 -5.33 -17.81
N ASN A 146 -10.19 -5.47 -18.40
CA ASN A 146 -10.58 -6.69 -19.08
C ASN A 146 -9.72 -6.96 -20.33
N LYS A 147 -9.38 -5.92 -21.12
CA LYS A 147 -8.42 -6.08 -22.25
C LYS A 147 -7.04 -6.52 -21.76
N LEU A 148 -6.57 -5.98 -20.62
CA LEU A 148 -5.32 -6.44 -20.02
C LEU A 148 -5.40 -7.90 -19.58
N LEU A 149 -6.55 -8.35 -19.06
CA LEU A 149 -6.76 -9.74 -18.68
C LEU A 149 -6.69 -10.69 -19.87
N ASP A 150 -7.21 -10.30 -21.04
CA ASP A 150 -7.08 -11.07 -22.30
C ASP A 150 -5.59 -11.24 -22.69
N GLU A 151 -4.76 -10.26 -22.36
CA GLU A 151 -3.30 -10.31 -22.52
C GLU A 151 -2.57 -10.99 -21.35
N ARG A 152 -3.30 -11.61 -20.41
CA ARG A 152 -2.80 -12.25 -19.18
C ARG A 152 -2.07 -11.31 -18.23
N ILE A 153 -2.46 -10.03 -18.25
CA ILE A 153 -1.95 -9.00 -17.34
C ILE A 153 -3.04 -8.70 -16.31
N LEU A 154 -2.74 -8.99 -15.04
CA LEU A 154 -3.65 -8.71 -13.93
C LEU A 154 -3.46 -7.27 -13.44
N ALA A 155 -4.50 -6.48 -13.57
CA ALA A 155 -4.59 -5.11 -13.05
C ALA A 155 -5.89 -4.93 -12.27
N VAL A 156 -6.06 -3.79 -11.63
CA VAL A 156 -7.29 -3.48 -10.87
C VAL A 156 -7.83 -2.13 -11.34
N PRO A 157 -9.13 -2.00 -11.63
CA PRO A 157 -9.73 -0.73 -12.02
C PRO A 157 -9.50 0.35 -10.96
N GLY A 158 -9.16 1.55 -11.40
CA GLY A 158 -8.90 2.69 -10.51
C GLY A 158 -10.13 3.22 -9.81
N SER A 159 -11.32 3.01 -10.38
CA SER A 159 -12.61 3.34 -9.77
C SER A 159 -12.75 2.73 -8.36
N GLY A 160 -12.21 1.52 -8.12
CA GLY A 160 -12.17 0.90 -6.80
C GLY A 160 -11.26 1.61 -5.78
N PHE A 161 -10.49 2.60 -6.20
CA PHE A 161 -9.57 3.41 -5.38
C PHE A 161 -9.87 4.91 -5.47
N GLY A 162 -11.04 5.29 -5.94
CA GLY A 162 -11.44 6.69 -6.10
C GLY A 162 -10.76 7.40 -7.28
N GLY A 163 -10.16 6.66 -8.22
CA GLY A 163 -9.50 7.19 -9.42
C GLY A 163 -10.06 6.60 -10.71
N PRO A 164 -11.33 6.88 -11.08
CA PRO A 164 -11.90 6.39 -12.33
C PRO A 164 -11.06 6.85 -13.53
N GLY A 165 -11.06 6.06 -14.59
CA GLY A 165 -10.25 6.31 -15.79
C GLY A 165 -8.76 5.96 -15.63
N HIS A 166 -8.39 5.29 -14.54
CA HIS A 166 -7.03 4.79 -14.28
C HIS A 166 -7.07 3.30 -13.95
N PHE A 167 -5.92 2.66 -13.93
CA PHE A 167 -5.81 1.29 -13.41
C PHE A 167 -4.59 1.15 -12.51
N ARG A 168 -4.71 0.28 -11.51
CA ARG A 168 -3.60 -0.01 -10.60
C ARG A 168 -2.86 -1.26 -11.05
N LEU A 169 -1.55 -1.14 -11.16
CA LEU A 169 -0.63 -2.22 -11.52
C LEU A 169 0.43 -2.38 -10.42
N ALA A 170 0.64 -3.61 -9.94
CA ALA A 170 1.71 -3.92 -9.02
C ALA A 170 2.96 -4.40 -9.77
N PHE A 171 4.14 -3.95 -9.34
CA PHE A 171 5.45 -4.40 -9.90
C PHE A 171 6.26 -5.24 -8.90
N CYS A 172 5.61 -5.78 -7.87
CA CYS A 172 6.24 -6.71 -6.92
C CYS A 172 6.22 -8.16 -7.43
N VAL A 173 6.66 -8.34 -8.67
CA VAL A 173 6.76 -9.63 -9.38
C VAL A 173 8.19 -9.82 -9.90
N GLU A 174 8.53 -11.03 -10.38
CA GLU A 174 9.86 -11.29 -10.91
C GLU A 174 10.17 -10.47 -12.16
N ASP A 175 11.46 -10.18 -12.37
CA ASP A 175 11.95 -9.32 -13.46
C ASP A 175 11.51 -9.85 -14.84
N GLU A 176 11.52 -11.19 -15.02
CA GLU A 176 11.10 -11.85 -16.26
C GLU A 176 9.60 -11.67 -16.53
N VAL A 177 8.78 -11.59 -15.48
CA VAL A 177 7.33 -11.35 -15.62
C VAL A 177 7.10 -9.94 -16.13
N ILE A 178 7.84 -8.96 -15.62
CA ILE A 178 7.79 -7.57 -16.09
C ILE A 178 8.21 -7.50 -17.56
N ALA A 179 9.35 -8.10 -17.90
CA ALA A 179 9.86 -8.08 -19.27
C ALA A 179 8.88 -8.72 -20.27
N ARG A 180 8.28 -9.87 -19.93
CA ARG A 180 7.32 -10.56 -20.79
C ARG A 180 5.99 -9.81 -20.97
N SER A 181 5.64 -8.92 -20.06
CA SER A 181 4.39 -8.15 -20.14
C SER A 181 4.41 -7.05 -21.21
N ALA A 182 5.58 -6.65 -21.70
CA ALA A 182 5.76 -5.51 -22.61
C ALA A 182 4.88 -5.57 -23.86
N GLU A 183 4.87 -6.72 -24.56
CA GLU A 183 4.09 -6.89 -25.78
C GLU A 183 2.57 -6.94 -25.50
N GLY A 184 2.16 -7.50 -24.35
CA GLY A 184 0.76 -7.48 -23.93
C GLY A 184 0.25 -6.06 -23.67
N PHE A 185 1.06 -5.21 -23.04
CA PHE A 185 0.71 -3.80 -22.84
C PHE A 185 0.54 -3.05 -24.15
N LYS A 186 1.42 -3.28 -25.14
CA LYS A 186 1.29 -2.68 -26.47
C LYS A 186 0.00 -3.10 -27.16
N ARG A 187 -0.32 -4.41 -27.17
CA ARG A 187 -1.54 -4.93 -27.81
C ARG A 187 -2.81 -4.45 -27.12
N ALA A 188 -2.84 -4.43 -25.78
CA ALA A 188 -4.01 -3.97 -25.06
C ALA A 188 -4.32 -2.48 -25.32
N ARG A 189 -3.28 -1.68 -25.56
CA ARG A 189 -3.46 -0.27 -25.86
C ARG A 189 -4.04 -0.01 -27.24
N GLY A 190 -3.72 -0.81 -28.25
CA GLY A 190 -4.17 -0.70 -29.65
C GLY A 190 -3.27 0.17 -30.49
#